data_4b4db8eff0bdb9f6967ba2b1ca7e1c79
#
_entry.id   4b4db8eff0bdb9f6967ba2b1ca7e1c79
#
_cell.length_a   1.000
_cell.length_b   1.000
_cell.length_c   1.000
_cell.angle_alpha   90.00
_cell.angle_beta   90.00
_cell.angle_gamma   90.00
#
_symmetry.space_group_name_H-M   'P 1'
#
loop_
_entity.id
_entity.type
_entity.pdbx_description
1 polymer ?
#
loop_
_entity_poly.entity_id
_entity_poly.type
_entity_poly.pdbx_seq_one_letter_code
_entity_poly.pdbx_strand_id
1 'polypeptide(L)'
;MRYFETQALLFDMDGTIIDSRAHVDRAWALWCARHGLALDDVRPFTHGVRTADTLRRVAPELDIAAETAWIEALDLGRDGIGVVAGIDRVLASLPDARWAVVTSAPRPLLEARFASCALALPSAVVSAETVRQGKPSAEPYRQAAEKLGVDPRDCIVFEDAPAGMASALAAGCRVILVGGLQSAEVGIIACIEDYAQLAVAVGERLRVAIPSRSCVVRAGC
;
A
#
# COMPACT_ATOMS: atom_id res chain seq x y z
N MET A 1 10.93 17.57 14.65
CA MET A 1 11.13 16.40 13.76
C MET A 1 11.35 15.16 14.61
N ARG A 2 10.75 14.03 14.22
CA ARG A 2 11.06 12.68 14.73
C ARG A 2 11.88 11.95 13.68
N TYR A 3 12.83 11.13 14.11
CA TYR A 3 13.74 10.44 13.22
C TYR A 3 13.66 8.93 13.44
N PHE A 4 13.65 8.18 12.36
CA PHE A 4 13.63 6.73 12.38
C PHE A 4 14.70 6.19 11.45
N GLU A 5 15.49 5.24 11.92
CA GLU A 5 16.49 4.55 11.10
C GLU A 5 15.97 3.20 10.64
N THR A 6 16.30 2.83 9.40
CA THR A 6 15.87 1.59 8.76
C THR A 6 16.86 1.16 7.68
N GLN A 7 16.82 -0.09 7.27
CA GLN A 7 17.61 -0.55 6.12
C GLN A 7 16.86 -0.37 4.81
N ALA A 8 15.53 -0.52 4.81
CA ALA A 8 14.72 -0.38 3.61
C ALA A 8 13.36 0.26 3.90
N LEU A 9 12.76 0.83 2.85
CA LEU A 9 11.39 1.34 2.84
C LEU A 9 10.54 0.48 1.91
N LEU A 10 9.40 0.02 2.42
CA LEU A 10 8.43 -0.75 1.66
C LEU A 10 7.16 0.09 1.53
N PHE A 11 6.65 0.21 0.32
CA PHE A 11 5.49 1.05 0.06
C PHE A 11 4.35 0.20 -0.50
N ASP A 12 3.17 0.31 0.08
CA ASP A 12 1.96 0.00 -0.65
C ASP A 12 1.79 0.94 -1.84
N MET A 13 0.90 0.63 -2.79
CA MET A 13 0.70 1.43 -3.97
C MET A 13 -0.52 2.35 -3.86
N ASP A 14 -1.70 1.76 -3.77
CA ASP A 14 -2.99 2.44 -3.90
C ASP A 14 -3.38 3.17 -2.63
N GLY A 15 -3.49 4.52 -2.69
CA GLY A 15 -3.70 5.36 -1.51
C GLY A 15 -2.41 5.68 -0.76
N THR A 16 -1.29 5.06 -1.12
CA THR A 16 0.03 5.27 -0.49
C THR A 16 1.02 5.98 -1.42
N ILE A 17 1.34 5.42 -2.59
CA ILE A 17 2.14 6.09 -3.65
C ILE A 17 1.22 6.83 -4.59
N ILE A 18 0.16 6.15 -5.04
CA ILE A 18 -0.79 6.60 -6.06
C ILE A 18 -2.10 7.00 -5.36
N ASP A 19 -2.56 8.22 -5.61
CA ASP A 19 -3.88 8.68 -5.17
C ASP A 19 -4.96 8.12 -6.10
N SER A 20 -5.36 6.88 -5.82
CA SER A 20 -6.29 6.07 -6.62
C SER A 20 -7.56 5.69 -5.88
N ARG A 21 -7.74 6.09 -4.61
CA ARG A 21 -8.87 5.65 -3.78
C ARG A 21 -10.22 5.90 -4.43
N ALA A 22 -10.44 7.12 -4.95
CA ALA A 22 -11.70 7.46 -5.61
C ALA A 22 -11.94 6.63 -6.88
N HIS A 23 -10.87 6.20 -7.56
CA HIS A 23 -10.95 5.35 -8.75
C HIS A 23 -11.32 3.92 -8.37
N VAL A 24 -10.68 3.34 -7.37
CA VAL A 24 -11.02 2.02 -6.81
C VAL A 24 -12.46 2.00 -6.32
N ASP A 25 -12.89 3.00 -5.54
CA ASP A 25 -14.26 3.11 -5.04
C ASP A 25 -15.29 3.16 -6.19
N ARG A 26 -14.97 3.86 -7.29
CA ARG A 26 -15.83 3.92 -8.48
C ARG A 26 -15.98 2.56 -9.16
N ALA A 27 -14.88 1.81 -9.33
CA ALA A 27 -14.92 0.48 -9.92
C ALA A 27 -15.80 -0.46 -9.08
N TRP A 28 -15.63 -0.46 -7.76
CA TRP A 28 -16.47 -1.26 -6.86
C TRP A 28 -17.93 -0.78 -6.80
N ALA A 29 -18.20 0.53 -6.90
CA ALA A 29 -19.55 1.04 -6.98
C ALA A 29 -20.29 0.55 -8.23
N LEU A 30 -19.62 0.52 -9.38
CA LEU A 30 -20.17 -0.02 -10.63
C LEU A 30 -20.43 -1.53 -10.52
N TRP A 31 -19.51 -2.28 -9.90
CA TRP A 31 -19.69 -3.70 -9.65
C TRP A 31 -20.88 -3.97 -8.70
N CYS A 32 -20.97 -3.24 -7.59
CA CYS A 32 -22.08 -3.36 -6.65
C CYS A 32 -23.44 -3.05 -7.31
N ALA A 33 -23.50 -1.99 -8.13
CA ALA A 33 -24.72 -1.62 -8.86
C ALA A 33 -25.15 -2.73 -9.84
N ARG A 34 -24.21 -3.39 -10.51
CA ARG A 34 -24.47 -4.52 -11.42
C ARG A 34 -25.08 -5.72 -10.70
N HIS A 35 -24.69 -5.96 -9.44
CA HIS A 35 -25.14 -7.12 -8.65
C HIS A 35 -26.22 -6.79 -7.61
N GLY A 36 -26.72 -5.54 -7.57
CA GLY A 36 -27.75 -5.11 -6.61
C GLY A 36 -27.26 -5.07 -5.16
N LEU A 37 -25.96 -4.87 -4.94
CA LEU A 37 -25.34 -4.78 -3.62
C LEU A 37 -25.14 -3.32 -3.20
N ALA A 38 -25.16 -3.05 -1.89
CA ALA A 38 -24.80 -1.75 -1.37
C ALA A 38 -23.27 -1.63 -1.28
N LEU A 39 -22.71 -0.53 -1.82
CA LEU A 39 -21.25 -0.32 -1.76
C LEU A 39 -20.72 -0.28 -0.32
N ASP A 40 -21.49 0.26 0.62
CA ASP A 40 -21.08 0.38 2.02
C ASP A 40 -20.87 -0.97 2.72
N ASP A 41 -21.55 -2.03 2.25
CA ASP A 41 -21.37 -3.40 2.74
C ASP A 41 -20.09 -4.06 2.19
N VAL A 42 -19.62 -3.61 1.03
CA VAL A 42 -18.46 -4.17 0.33
C VAL A 42 -17.19 -3.38 0.60
N ARG A 43 -17.29 -2.04 0.66
CA ARG A 43 -16.16 -1.09 0.83
C ARG A 43 -15.18 -1.46 1.96
N PRO A 44 -15.59 -1.97 3.14
CA PRO A 44 -14.64 -2.34 4.19
C PRO A 44 -13.61 -3.40 3.79
N PHE A 45 -13.83 -4.09 2.66
CA PHE A 45 -13.02 -5.21 2.18
C PHE A 45 -12.27 -4.90 0.88
N THR A 46 -12.41 -3.69 0.30
CA THR A 46 -11.88 -3.38 -1.02
C THR A 46 -10.48 -2.79 -1.01
N HIS A 47 -10.13 -2.01 0.01
CA HIS A 47 -8.82 -1.35 0.07
C HIS A 47 -7.73 -2.25 0.66
N GLY A 48 -6.58 -2.30 -0.01
CA GLY A 48 -5.42 -3.06 0.43
C GLY A 48 -5.55 -4.59 0.29
N VAL A 49 -6.65 -5.09 -0.27
CA VAL A 49 -6.96 -6.52 -0.45
C VAL A 49 -7.02 -6.84 -1.95
N ARG A 50 -6.63 -8.06 -2.35
CA ARG A 50 -6.77 -8.50 -3.75
C ARG A 50 -8.25 -8.57 -4.13
N THR A 51 -8.59 -8.12 -5.33
CA THR A 51 -9.96 -8.14 -5.86
C THR A 51 -10.61 -9.52 -5.72
N ALA A 52 -9.90 -10.58 -6.09
CA ALA A 52 -10.40 -11.95 -5.97
C ALA A 52 -10.69 -12.37 -4.51
N ASP A 53 -9.90 -11.90 -3.54
CA ASP A 53 -10.12 -12.24 -2.11
C ASP A 53 -11.31 -11.49 -1.54
N THR A 54 -11.52 -10.24 -1.95
CA THR A 54 -12.75 -9.49 -1.63
C THR A 54 -13.97 -10.18 -2.23
N LEU A 55 -13.95 -10.55 -3.51
CA LEU A 55 -15.05 -11.24 -4.18
C LEU A 55 -15.41 -12.57 -3.52
N ARG A 56 -14.42 -13.39 -3.16
CA ARG A 56 -14.67 -14.65 -2.41
C ARG A 56 -15.37 -14.43 -1.09
N ARG A 57 -15.17 -13.26 -0.48
CA ARG A 57 -15.79 -12.92 0.80
C ARG A 57 -17.22 -12.42 0.65
N VAL A 58 -17.48 -11.56 -0.35
CA VAL A 58 -18.75 -10.81 -0.46
C VAL A 58 -19.74 -11.46 -1.41
N ALA A 59 -19.27 -12.27 -2.36
CA ALA A 59 -20.10 -12.94 -3.37
C ALA A 59 -19.46 -14.27 -3.84
N PRO A 60 -19.28 -15.24 -2.92
CA PRO A 60 -18.58 -16.51 -3.23
C PRO A 60 -19.27 -17.39 -4.26
N GLU A 61 -20.53 -17.13 -4.57
CA GLU A 61 -21.37 -17.85 -5.56
C GLU A 61 -21.11 -17.40 -7.00
N LEU A 62 -20.43 -16.27 -7.22
CA LEU A 62 -20.14 -15.75 -8.55
C LEU A 62 -18.88 -16.41 -9.14
N ASP A 63 -18.70 -16.30 -10.47
CA ASP A 63 -17.44 -16.63 -11.12
C ASP A 63 -16.36 -15.62 -10.73
N ILE A 64 -15.59 -15.95 -9.72
CA ILE A 64 -14.57 -15.07 -9.14
C ILE A 64 -13.55 -14.61 -10.18
N ALA A 65 -13.18 -15.48 -11.15
CA ALA A 65 -12.21 -15.13 -12.17
C ALA A 65 -12.78 -14.10 -13.15
N ALA A 66 -14.00 -14.31 -13.62
CA ALA A 66 -14.68 -13.39 -14.53
C ALA A 66 -14.96 -12.03 -13.87
N GLU A 67 -15.42 -12.03 -12.62
CA GLU A 67 -15.71 -10.78 -11.89
C GLU A 67 -14.42 -10.02 -11.54
N THR A 68 -13.36 -10.72 -11.18
CA THR A 68 -12.03 -10.11 -10.96
C THR A 68 -11.56 -9.41 -12.24
N ALA A 69 -11.58 -10.10 -13.37
CA ALA A 69 -11.16 -9.53 -14.64
C ALA A 69 -12.00 -8.30 -15.04
N TRP A 70 -13.31 -8.32 -14.74
CA TRP A 70 -14.20 -7.20 -15.03
C TRP A 70 -13.87 -5.96 -14.19
N ILE A 71 -13.66 -6.12 -12.87
CA ILE A 71 -13.30 -5.01 -11.97
C ILE A 71 -11.91 -4.45 -12.35
N GLU A 72 -10.93 -5.32 -12.56
CA GLU A 72 -9.57 -4.92 -12.90
C GLU A 72 -9.50 -4.19 -14.26
N ALA A 73 -10.36 -4.57 -15.22
CA ALA A 73 -10.47 -3.86 -16.48
C ALA A 73 -11.01 -2.43 -16.31
N LEU A 74 -11.96 -2.21 -15.42
CA LEU A 74 -12.43 -0.86 -15.04
C LEU A 74 -11.34 -0.06 -14.36
N ASP A 75 -10.55 -0.71 -13.51
CA ASP A 75 -9.51 -0.08 -12.70
C ASP A 75 -8.26 0.30 -13.52
N LEU A 76 -8.10 -0.21 -14.73
CA LEU A 76 -7.07 0.21 -15.69
C LEU A 76 -7.28 1.63 -16.26
N GLY A 77 -8.45 2.24 -16.04
CA GLY A 77 -8.71 3.63 -16.41
C GLY A 77 -7.70 4.59 -15.76
N ARG A 78 -7.41 5.71 -16.45
CA ARG A 78 -6.35 6.65 -16.02
C ARG A 78 -6.88 7.99 -15.53
N ASP A 79 -8.19 8.23 -15.60
CA ASP A 79 -8.78 9.52 -15.30
C ASP A 79 -8.78 9.83 -13.80
N GLY A 80 -8.13 10.93 -13.44
CA GLY A 80 -8.08 11.42 -12.07
C GLY A 80 -7.12 10.67 -11.14
N ILE A 81 -6.16 9.92 -11.69
CA ILE A 81 -5.08 9.27 -10.92
C ILE A 81 -3.87 10.20 -10.88
N GLY A 82 -3.35 10.45 -9.69
CA GLY A 82 -2.15 11.23 -9.43
C GLY A 82 -1.24 10.55 -8.42
N VAL A 83 -0.20 11.23 -8.00
CA VAL A 83 0.67 10.78 -6.91
C VAL A 83 0.22 11.38 -5.59
N VAL A 84 0.41 10.67 -4.49
CA VAL A 84 0.28 11.27 -3.15
C VAL A 84 1.35 12.35 -2.99
N ALA A 85 0.95 13.52 -2.47
CA ALA A 85 1.81 14.71 -2.46
C ALA A 85 3.20 14.46 -1.87
N GLY A 86 4.26 14.75 -2.63
CA GLY A 86 5.66 14.66 -2.23
C GLY A 86 6.30 13.28 -2.31
N ILE A 87 5.57 12.23 -2.71
CA ILE A 87 6.12 10.88 -2.83
C ILE A 87 7.15 10.80 -3.97
N ASP A 88 6.94 11.50 -5.06
CA ASP A 88 7.84 11.58 -6.21
C ASP A 88 9.27 11.97 -5.78
N ARG A 89 9.38 13.00 -4.94
CA ARG A 89 10.65 13.45 -4.37
C ARG A 89 11.28 12.39 -3.45
N VAL A 90 10.46 11.71 -2.65
CA VAL A 90 10.94 10.65 -1.76
C VAL A 90 11.51 9.51 -2.58
N LEU A 91 10.74 8.99 -3.56
CA LEU A 91 11.18 7.86 -4.39
C LEU A 91 12.44 8.21 -5.20
N ALA A 92 12.51 9.43 -5.77
CA ALA A 92 13.69 9.89 -6.51
C ALA A 92 14.97 9.99 -5.65
N SER A 93 14.83 10.11 -4.32
CA SER A 93 15.98 10.16 -3.40
C SER A 93 16.50 8.78 -2.98
N LEU A 94 15.75 7.70 -3.26
CA LEU A 94 16.07 6.36 -2.78
C LEU A 94 16.93 5.57 -3.78
N PRO A 95 18.00 4.92 -3.34
CA PRO A 95 18.69 3.91 -4.15
C PRO A 95 17.73 2.72 -4.40
N ASP A 96 17.77 2.17 -5.59
CA ASP A 96 16.87 1.06 -6.01
C ASP A 96 16.91 -0.15 -5.07
N ALA A 97 18.09 -0.50 -4.56
CA ALA A 97 18.29 -1.60 -3.61
C ALA A 97 17.74 -1.32 -2.19
N ARG A 98 17.13 -0.17 -1.94
CA ARG A 98 16.69 0.25 -0.60
C ARG A 98 15.18 0.45 -0.47
N TRP A 99 14.42 0.12 -1.51
CA TRP A 99 12.96 0.21 -1.45
C TRP A 99 12.26 -0.80 -2.34
N ALA A 100 11.01 -1.10 -2.00
CA ALA A 100 10.16 -2.00 -2.76
C ALA A 100 8.71 -1.49 -2.80
N VAL A 101 7.98 -1.90 -3.84
CA VAL A 101 6.52 -1.77 -3.91
C VAL A 101 5.86 -3.09 -3.54
N VAL A 102 4.83 -3.02 -2.70
CA VAL A 102 4.06 -4.18 -2.22
C VAL A 102 2.57 -3.90 -2.40
N THR A 103 1.99 -4.39 -3.50
CA THR A 103 0.60 -4.11 -3.86
C THR A 103 -0.26 -5.36 -3.94
N SER A 104 -1.54 -5.20 -3.66
CA SER A 104 -2.58 -6.20 -3.93
C SER A 104 -3.11 -6.15 -5.36
N ALA A 105 -2.67 -5.17 -6.16
CA ALA A 105 -3.00 -5.06 -7.58
C ALA A 105 -2.20 -6.06 -8.42
N PRO A 106 -2.75 -6.50 -9.59
CA PRO A 106 -2.00 -7.29 -10.55
C PRO A 106 -0.91 -6.45 -11.23
N ARG A 107 0.13 -7.13 -11.74
CA ARG A 107 1.30 -6.50 -12.36
C ARG A 107 0.94 -5.52 -13.49
N PRO A 108 0.02 -5.83 -14.41
CA PRO A 108 -0.35 -4.89 -15.48
C PRO A 108 -0.94 -3.58 -14.94
N LEU A 109 -1.75 -3.64 -13.87
CA LEU A 109 -2.33 -2.45 -13.25
C LEU A 109 -1.27 -1.60 -12.55
N LEU A 110 -0.34 -2.24 -11.83
CA LEU A 110 0.81 -1.57 -11.22
C LEU A 110 1.62 -0.80 -12.28
N GLU A 111 1.99 -1.45 -13.38
CA GLU A 111 2.77 -0.84 -14.46
C GLU A 111 2.01 0.33 -15.12
N ALA A 112 0.72 0.16 -15.36
CA ALA A 112 -0.12 1.22 -15.94
C ALA A 112 -0.20 2.46 -15.03
N ARG A 113 -0.35 2.27 -13.72
CA ARG A 113 -0.41 3.36 -12.74
C ARG A 113 0.91 4.10 -12.60
N PHE A 114 2.02 3.38 -12.47
CA PHE A 114 3.35 3.99 -12.42
C PHE A 114 3.67 4.78 -13.69
N ALA A 115 3.37 4.22 -14.86
CA ALA A 115 3.56 4.89 -16.14
C ALA A 115 2.69 6.17 -16.27
N SER A 116 1.43 6.14 -15.83
CA SER A 116 0.54 7.31 -15.88
C SER A 116 0.98 8.44 -14.95
N CYS A 117 1.68 8.11 -13.88
CA CYS A 117 2.24 9.07 -12.93
C CYS A 117 3.71 9.45 -13.22
N ALA A 118 4.28 8.99 -14.34
CA ALA A 118 5.69 9.18 -14.70
C ALA A 118 6.68 8.74 -13.60
N LEU A 119 6.33 7.70 -12.83
CA LEU A 119 7.18 7.12 -11.81
C LEU A 119 7.94 5.91 -12.36
N ALA A 120 9.19 5.74 -11.91
CA ALA A 120 9.97 4.53 -12.18
C ALA A 120 9.63 3.44 -11.16
N LEU A 121 9.45 2.20 -11.64
CA LEU A 121 9.31 1.04 -10.76
C LEU A 121 10.68 0.64 -10.18
N PRO A 122 10.75 0.22 -8.91
CA PRO A 122 11.96 -0.38 -8.36
C PRO A 122 12.16 -1.80 -8.91
N SER A 123 13.37 -2.32 -8.76
CA SER A 123 13.66 -3.72 -9.07
C SER A 123 12.91 -4.70 -8.16
N ALA A 124 12.68 -4.33 -6.90
CA ALA A 124 11.95 -5.12 -5.93
C ALA A 124 10.43 -4.77 -5.94
N VAL A 125 9.65 -5.65 -6.53
CA VAL A 125 8.17 -5.53 -6.61
C VAL A 125 7.53 -6.81 -6.11
N VAL A 126 6.45 -6.67 -5.32
CA VAL A 126 5.52 -7.73 -4.92
C VAL A 126 4.13 -7.32 -5.36
N SER A 127 3.48 -8.13 -6.19
CA SER A 127 2.15 -7.92 -6.74
C SER A 127 1.22 -9.10 -6.43
N ALA A 128 -0.05 -9.01 -6.80
CA ALA A 128 -1.07 -10.01 -6.47
C ALA A 128 -0.67 -11.44 -6.86
N GLU A 129 0.03 -11.61 -7.98
CA GLU A 129 0.42 -12.90 -8.54
C GLU A 129 1.66 -13.51 -7.88
N THR A 130 2.46 -12.71 -7.19
CA THR A 130 3.74 -13.16 -6.64
C THR A 130 3.60 -13.82 -5.28
N VAL A 131 2.44 -13.73 -4.66
CA VAL A 131 2.16 -14.27 -3.31
C VAL A 131 1.01 -15.29 -3.35
N ARG A 132 1.10 -16.29 -2.48
CA ARG A 132 0.01 -17.25 -2.29
C ARG A 132 -1.13 -16.62 -1.49
N GLN A 133 -0.78 -15.94 -0.41
CA GLN A 133 -1.71 -15.24 0.48
C GLN A 133 -1.46 -13.73 0.41
N GLY A 134 -2.48 -12.99 -0.06
CA GLY A 134 -2.45 -11.53 -0.06
C GLY A 134 -2.58 -10.95 1.35
N LYS A 135 -2.52 -9.61 1.45
CA LYS A 135 -2.83 -8.86 2.67
C LYS A 135 -4.21 -9.28 3.20
N PRO A 136 -4.39 -9.54 4.50
CA PRO A 136 -3.53 -9.20 5.63
C PRO A 136 -2.45 -10.23 6.01
N SER A 137 -2.19 -11.27 5.20
CA SER A 137 -1.08 -12.20 5.47
C SER A 137 0.27 -11.46 5.52
N ALA A 138 1.20 -11.95 6.33
CA ALA A 138 2.57 -11.42 6.41
C ALA A 138 3.40 -11.65 5.13
N GLU A 139 2.96 -12.55 4.25
CA GLU A 139 3.72 -13.03 3.10
C GLU A 139 4.18 -11.89 2.18
N PRO A 140 3.33 -10.90 1.77
CA PRO A 140 3.74 -9.87 0.84
C PRO A 140 4.92 -9.03 1.35
N TYR A 141 4.89 -8.59 2.60
CA TYR A 141 5.96 -7.76 3.16
C TYR A 141 7.22 -8.56 3.51
N ARG A 142 7.08 -9.84 3.90
CA ARG A 142 8.23 -10.73 4.05
C ARG A 142 8.93 -10.97 2.73
N GLN A 143 8.19 -11.22 1.66
CA GLN A 143 8.75 -11.41 0.32
C GLN A 143 9.48 -10.15 -0.17
N ALA A 144 8.93 -8.96 0.10
CA ALA A 144 9.59 -7.71 -0.26
C ALA A 144 10.92 -7.51 0.49
N ALA A 145 10.94 -7.77 1.79
CA ALA A 145 12.16 -7.70 2.59
C ALA A 145 13.22 -8.73 2.11
N GLU A 146 12.78 -9.95 1.79
CA GLU A 146 13.64 -10.99 1.22
C GLU A 146 14.27 -10.57 -0.12
N LYS A 147 13.48 -9.96 -1.03
CA LYS A 147 13.99 -9.43 -2.31
C LYS A 147 15.06 -8.36 -2.12
N LEU A 148 14.98 -7.59 -1.05
CA LEU A 148 15.98 -6.57 -0.69
C LEU A 148 17.16 -7.12 0.15
N GLY A 149 17.08 -8.38 0.59
CA GLY A 149 18.10 -9.00 1.44
C GLY A 149 18.15 -8.44 2.86
N VAL A 150 17.01 -7.96 3.40
CA VAL A 150 16.90 -7.32 4.72
C VAL A 150 15.93 -8.05 5.63
N ASP A 151 16.14 -7.95 6.96
CA ASP A 151 15.16 -8.44 7.93
C ASP A 151 13.90 -7.54 7.90
N PRO A 152 12.68 -8.09 7.89
CA PRO A 152 11.45 -7.30 7.98
C PRO A 152 11.42 -6.32 9.16
N ARG A 153 12.04 -6.68 10.30
CA ARG A 153 12.14 -5.79 11.48
C ARG A 153 13.01 -4.56 11.24
N ASP A 154 13.87 -4.61 10.24
CA ASP A 154 14.70 -3.49 9.77
C ASP A 154 14.07 -2.72 8.60
N CYS A 155 12.78 -2.97 8.31
CA CYS A 155 12.00 -2.24 7.33
C CYS A 155 11.01 -1.28 7.99
N ILE A 156 10.74 -0.16 7.30
CA ILE A 156 9.58 0.70 7.55
C ILE A 156 8.64 0.57 6.37
N VAL A 157 7.37 0.28 6.66
CA VAL A 157 6.29 0.21 5.67
C VAL A 157 5.48 1.49 5.69
N PHE A 158 5.12 2.00 4.51
CA PHE A 158 4.12 3.03 4.33
C PHE A 158 2.84 2.37 3.82
N GLU A 159 1.71 2.63 4.49
CA GLU A 159 0.42 2.00 4.24
C GLU A 159 -0.76 2.90 4.57
N ASP A 160 -1.87 2.73 3.85
CA ASP A 160 -3.08 3.53 4.02
C ASP A 160 -4.32 2.70 4.37
N ALA A 161 -4.23 1.36 4.32
CA ALA A 161 -5.34 0.45 4.51
C ALA A 161 -5.16 -0.50 5.70
N PRO A 162 -6.25 -0.86 6.43
CA PRO A 162 -6.18 -1.76 7.58
C PRO A 162 -5.60 -3.14 7.25
N ALA A 163 -5.92 -3.70 6.07
CA ALA A 163 -5.41 -5.01 5.66
C ALA A 163 -3.89 -5.00 5.42
N GLY A 164 -3.38 -3.92 4.80
CA GLY A 164 -1.95 -3.77 4.58
C GLY A 164 -1.19 -3.46 5.87
N MET A 165 -1.74 -2.60 6.73
CA MET A 165 -1.21 -2.37 8.08
C MET A 165 -1.06 -3.69 8.84
N ALA A 166 -2.12 -4.51 8.90
CA ALA A 166 -2.07 -5.81 9.58
C ALA A 166 -1.02 -6.76 8.97
N SER A 167 -0.89 -6.76 7.63
CA SER A 167 0.11 -7.54 6.89
C SER A 167 1.54 -7.14 7.26
N ALA A 168 1.82 -5.84 7.29
CA ALA A 168 3.14 -5.30 7.62
C ALA A 168 3.53 -5.62 9.08
N LEU A 169 2.60 -5.43 10.02
CA LEU A 169 2.81 -5.75 11.44
C LEU A 169 3.03 -7.26 11.64
N ALA A 170 2.24 -8.11 10.97
CA ALA A 170 2.41 -9.56 11.00
C ALA A 170 3.74 -10.03 10.39
N ALA A 171 4.30 -9.27 9.46
CA ALA A 171 5.65 -9.50 8.93
C ALA A 171 6.76 -9.10 9.91
N GLY A 172 6.44 -8.31 10.93
CA GLY A 172 7.39 -7.76 11.90
C GLY A 172 7.93 -6.38 11.54
N CYS A 173 7.39 -5.74 10.50
CA CYS A 173 7.82 -4.40 10.09
C CYS A 173 7.27 -3.32 11.04
N ARG A 174 7.93 -2.16 11.04
CA ARG A 174 7.39 -0.92 11.61
C ARG A 174 6.57 -0.21 10.54
N VAL A 175 5.49 0.45 10.94
CA VAL A 175 4.55 1.03 9.98
C VAL A 175 4.39 2.54 10.20
N ILE A 176 4.39 3.30 9.11
CA ILE A 176 3.93 4.68 9.02
C ILE A 176 2.62 4.66 8.23
N LEU A 177 1.53 5.10 8.84
CA LEU A 177 0.23 5.21 8.18
C LEU A 177 0.14 6.49 7.36
N VAL A 178 -0.47 6.41 6.19
CA VAL A 178 -0.61 7.51 5.21
C VAL A 178 -2.10 7.82 4.99
N GLY A 179 -2.42 9.08 4.63
CA GLY A 179 -3.75 9.47 4.18
C GLY A 179 -4.82 9.50 5.28
N GLY A 180 -4.43 9.79 6.51
CA GLY A 180 -5.38 10.01 7.62
C GLY A 180 -5.81 8.75 8.37
N LEU A 181 -5.40 7.54 7.96
CA LEU A 181 -5.59 6.32 8.75
C LEU A 181 -4.85 6.45 10.09
N GLN A 182 -5.51 6.09 11.17
CA GLN A 182 -4.95 6.14 12.52
C GLN A 182 -5.12 4.80 13.22
N SER A 183 -4.08 4.39 13.93
CA SER A 183 -4.09 3.20 14.77
C SER A 183 -3.14 3.38 15.94
N ALA A 184 -3.45 2.74 17.07
CA ALA A 184 -2.58 2.69 18.26
C ALA A 184 -1.91 1.32 18.42
N GLU A 185 -1.95 0.47 17.41
CA GLU A 185 -1.33 -0.85 17.46
C GLU A 185 0.19 -0.76 17.62
N VAL A 186 0.75 -1.70 18.35
CA VAL A 186 2.20 -1.80 18.55
C VAL A 186 2.88 -2.04 17.20
N GLY A 187 3.92 -1.24 16.90
CA GLY A 187 4.60 -1.26 15.60
C GLY A 187 4.21 -0.11 14.68
N ILE A 188 3.09 0.60 14.96
CA ILE A 188 2.79 1.88 14.29
C ILE A 188 3.68 2.95 14.90
N ILE A 189 4.58 3.51 14.11
CA ILE A 189 5.56 4.50 14.58
C ILE A 189 5.16 5.95 14.29
N ALA A 190 4.30 6.16 13.29
CA ALA A 190 3.76 7.47 12.93
C ALA A 190 2.51 7.35 12.03
N CYS A 191 1.77 8.47 11.93
CA CYS A 191 0.76 8.70 10.91
C CYS A 191 1.09 10.01 10.21
N ILE A 192 1.00 10.05 8.89
CA ILE A 192 1.20 11.24 8.05
C ILE A 192 0.00 11.40 7.12
N GLU A 193 -0.30 12.63 6.74
CA GLU A 193 -1.31 12.89 5.72
C GLU A 193 -0.76 12.57 4.32
N ASP A 194 0.45 13.05 4.06
CA ASP A 194 1.19 12.90 2.82
C ASP A 194 2.71 12.96 3.07
N TYR A 195 3.51 13.00 1.99
CA TYR A 195 4.97 13.05 2.05
C TYR A 195 5.54 14.48 1.93
N ALA A 196 4.71 15.52 1.86
CA ALA A 196 5.18 16.88 1.60
C ALA A 196 6.25 17.37 2.59
N GLN A 197 6.15 16.94 3.86
CA GLN A 197 7.09 17.30 4.92
C GLN A 197 8.01 16.15 5.36
N LEU A 198 7.94 14.99 4.68
CA LEU A 198 8.82 13.87 4.93
C LEU A 198 10.15 14.07 4.21
N ALA A 199 11.25 13.74 4.88
CA ALA A 199 12.57 13.71 4.27
C ALA A 199 13.26 12.37 4.56
N VAL A 200 14.04 11.88 3.58
CA VAL A 200 14.87 10.70 3.72
C VAL A 200 16.32 11.09 3.46
N ALA A 201 17.20 10.80 4.42
CA ALA A 201 18.63 10.88 4.23
C ALA A 201 19.19 9.48 4.00
N VAL A 202 20.04 9.36 2.96
CA VAL A 202 20.67 8.11 2.56
C VAL A 202 22.08 8.03 3.14
N GLY A 203 22.35 6.96 3.88
CA GLY A 203 23.65 6.65 4.48
C GLY A 203 23.82 5.14 4.60
N GLU A 204 24.57 4.68 5.56
CA GLU A 204 24.68 3.26 5.90
C GLU A 204 23.28 2.68 6.21
N ARG A 205 22.48 3.43 6.96
CA ARG A 205 21.04 3.24 7.13
C ARG A 205 20.27 4.41 6.52
N LEU A 206 19.04 4.19 6.11
CA LEU A 206 18.12 5.26 5.75
C LEU A 206 17.62 5.94 7.02
N ARG A 207 17.56 7.27 7.01
CA ARG A 207 17.03 8.07 8.11
C ARG A 207 15.80 8.82 7.66
N VAL A 208 14.63 8.38 8.12
CA VAL A 208 13.34 8.99 7.81
C VAL A 208 13.05 10.07 8.86
N ALA A 209 12.82 11.29 8.40
CA ALA A 209 12.47 12.46 9.21
C ALA A 209 11.02 12.86 8.94
N ILE A 210 10.20 12.94 9.99
CA ILE A 210 8.79 13.36 9.92
C ILE A 210 8.51 14.47 10.92
N PRO A 211 7.53 15.37 10.68
CA PRO A 211 7.15 16.41 11.63
C PRO A 211 6.70 15.84 12.98
N SER A 212 7.04 16.52 14.08
CA SER A 212 6.65 16.09 15.43
C SER A 212 5.14 16.14 15.69
N ARG A 213 4.38 16.87 14.85
CA ARG A 213 2.90 16.99 14.92
C ARG A 213 2.16 15.88 14.16
N SER A 214 2.84 15.03 13.42
CA SER A 214 2.26 13.82 12.84
C SER A 214 1.69 12.96 13.97
N CYS A 215 0.49 12.42 13.81
CA CYS A 215 -0.30 11.78 14.88
C CYS A 215 0.55 10.94 15.84
N VAL A 216 0.49 11.27 17.13
CA VAL A 216 1.27 10.57 18.16
C VAL A 216 0.51 9.31 18.53
N VAL A 217 1.02 8.16 18.10
CA VAL A 217 0.67 6.90 18.76
C VAL A 217 1.19 7.01 20.19
N ARG A 218 0.30 7.25 21.16
CA ARG A 218 0.68 7.16 22.56
C ARG A 218 1.02 5.71 22.83
N ALA A 219 2.30 5.44 23.13
CA ALA A 219 2.66 4.18 23.74
C ALA A 219 1.78 4.03 24.99
N GLY A 220 0.93 3.02 25.02
CA GLY A 220 0.15 2.69 26.19
C GLY A 220 1.10 2.45 27.37
N CYS A 221 0.82 3.11 28.49
CA CYS A 221 1.44 2.78 29.79
C CYS A 221 1.06 1.37 30.21
#